data_a0764212df0d869d05c5af8279e9e76e
#
_entry.id   a0764212df0d869d05c5af8279e9e76e
#
_cell.length_a   1.000
_cell.length_b   1.000
_cell.length_c   1.000
_cell.angle_alpha   90.00
_cell.angle_beta   90.00
_cell.angle_gamma   90.00
#
_symmetry.space_group_name_H-M   'P 1'
#
loop_
_entity.id
_entity.type
_entity.pdbx_description
1 polymer ?
#
loop_
_entity_poly.entity_id
_entity_poly.type
_entity_poly.pdbx_seq_one_letter_code
_entity_poly.pdbx_strand_id
1 'polypeptide(L)'
;MLSIIACISKVHRAIGYKNRLLYAIPSDMTRFRMLTTGHTIIMGRKTFESLPNGALPNRRNIVISKTREQITGCEVYTSLEEALAARKEEVGNKKASDECFIIGGASIYEQALPFADKLYLTIVEKEPEHADTFFPEINPAEWEVTEKEMRNENGLPFTFLTLYRRQ
;
A
#
# COMPACT_ATOMS: atom_id res chain seq x y z
N MET A 1 -4.82 3.59 -13.46
CA MET A 1 -3.76 2.64 -13.06
C MET A 1 -3.94 2.25 -11.60
N LEU A 2 -3.88 0.99 -11.30
CA LEU A 2 -3.91 0.48 -9.94
C LEU A 2 -2.52 0.07 -9.51
N SER A 3 -2.01 0.70 -8.46
CA SER A 3 -0.67 0.45 -7.93
C SER A 3 -0.76 -0.08 -6.51
N ILE A 4 0.19 -0.90 -6.14
CA ILE A 4 0.37 -1.35 -4.76
C ILE A 4 1.66 -0.73 -4.24
N ILE A 5 1.64 -0.20 -3.01
CA ILE A 5 2.81 0.31 -2.35
C ILE A 5 2.99 -0.40 -1.01
N ALA A 6 4.17 -0.97 -0.77
CA ALA A 6 4.45 -1.76 0.42
C ALA A 6 5.92 -1.74 0.79
N CYS A 7 6.19 -1.87 2.10
CA CYS A 7 7.53 -2.08 2.64
C CYS A 7 7.57 -3.51 3.20
N ILE A 8 8.45 -4.34 2.66
CA ILE A 8 8.49 -5.77 2.96
C ILE A 8 9.91 -6.24 3.27
N SER A 9 10.04 -7.31 4.07
CA SER A 9 11.33 -7.94 4.26
C SER A 9 11.72 -8.76 3.03
N LYS A 10 13.02 -8.88 2.77
CA LYS A 10 13.55 -9.46 1.53
C LYS A 10 13.20 -10.94 1.36
N VAL A 11 13.36 -11.75 2.41
CA VAL A 11 13.22 -13.20 2.32
C VAL A 11 11.78 -13.66 2.49
N HIS A 12 11.13 -13.25 3.59
CA HIS A 12 9.80 -13.74 3.94
C HIS A 12 8.67 -12.77 3.57
N ARG A 13 8.98 -11.60 3.03
CA ARG A 13 7.99 -10.59 2.66
C ARG A 13 7.13 -10.16 3.85
N ALA A 14 7.74 -10.09 5.03
CA ALA A 14 7.05 -9.66 6.25
C ALA A 14 6.68 -8.18 6.17
N ILE A 15 5.48 -7.82 6.60
CA ILE A 15 4.97 -6.44 6.57
C ILE A 15 4.67 -5.90 7.95
N GLY A 16 4.17 -6.71 8.86
CA GLY A 16 3.70 -6.22 10.14
C GLY A 16 3.71 -7.22 11.26
N TYR A 17 3.54 -6.69 12.46
CA TYR A 17 3.38 -7.45 13.70
C TYR A 17 2.49 -6.68 14.66
N LYS A 18 1.47 -7.33 15.18
CA LYS A 18 0.49 -6.72 16.12
C LYS A 18 -0.07 -5.39 15.62
N ASN A 19 -0.49 -5.38 14.34
CA ASN A 19 -1.07 -4.22 13.65
C ASN A 19 -0.14 -3.00 13.56
N ARG A 20 1.18 -3.22 13.53
CA ARG A 20 2.20 -2.19 13.38
C ARG A 20 3.14 -2.52 12.24
N LEU A 21 3.66 -1.49 11.58
CA LEU A 21 4.72 -1.66 10.60
C LEU A 21 6.00 -2.12 11.27
N LEU A 22 6.75 -2.99 10.59
CA LEU A 22 8.00 -3.53 11.10
C LEU A 22 9.15 -2.54 11.04
N TYR A 23 9.13 -1.63 10.05
CA TYR A 23 10.24 -0.73 9.78
C TYR A 23 9.73 0.71 9.67
N ALA A 24 10.35 1.61 10.44
CA ALA A 24 10.11 3.04 10.34
C ALA A 24 11.32 3.67 9.64
N ILE A 25 11.25 3.77 8.32
CA ILE A 25 12.33 4.31 7.50
C ILE A 25 11.89 5.69 7.00
N PRO A 26 12.51 6.80 7.48
CA PRO A 26 12.07 8.16 7.12
C PRO A 26 12.02 8.43 5.62
N SER A 27 13.01 7.98 4.85
CA SER A 27 13.00 8.18 3.40
C SER A 27 11.89 7.38 2.71
N ASP A 28 11.51 6.22 3.25
CA ASP A 28 10.40 5.43 2.74
C ASP A 28 9.06 6.14 2.99
N MET A 29 8.90 6.71 4.18
CA MET A 29 7.70 7.48 4.52
C MET A 29 7.58 8.74 3.66
N THR A 30 8.68 9.41 3.37
CA THR A 30 8.72 10.56 2.48
C THR A 30 8.32 10.16 1.06
N ARG A 31 8.86 9.05 0.57
CA ARG A 31 8.52 8.50 -0.77
C ARG A 31 7.04 8.15 -0.86
N PHE A 32 6.50 7.48 0.15
CA PHE A 32 5.07 7.16 0.24
C PHE A 32 4.21 8.41 0.12
N ARG A 33 4.52 9.43 0.88
CA ARG A 33 3.78 10.69 0.84
C ARG A 33 3.88 11.35 -0.53
N MET A 34 5.06 11.41 -1.11
CA MET A 34 5.26 12.03 -2.42
C MET A 34 4.50 11.30 -3.53
N LEU A 35 4.51 9.97 -3.51
CA LEU A 35 3.81 9.18 -4.51
C LEU A 35 2.30 9.27 -4.39
N THR A 36 1.76 9.26 -3.18
CA THR A 36 0.32 9.15 -2.94
C THR A 36 -0.41 10.48 -2.86
N THR A 37 0.26 11.60 -2.54
CA THR A 37 -0.38 12.91 -2.42
C THR A 37 -1.05 13.32 -3.74
N GLY A 38 -2.30 13.75 -3.66
CA GLY A 38 -3.11 14.11 -4.82
C GLY A 38 -3.81 12.93 -5.47
N HIS A 39 -3.63 11.73 -4.95
CA HIS A 39 -4.21 10.50 -5.49
C HIS A 39 -5.19 9.84 -4.53
N THR A 40 -5.80 8.77 -4.99
CA THR A 40 -6.68 7.92 -4.18
C THR A 40 -5.85 6.83 -3.52
N ILE A 41 -6.10 6.60 -2.22
CA ILE A 41 -5.53 5.49 -1.47
C ILE A 41 -6.65 4.60 -0.96
N ILE A 42 -6.42 3.28 -1.04
CA ILE A 42 -7.35 2.26 -0.56
C ILE A 42 -6.65 1.42 0.50
N MET A 43 -7.32 1.21 1.61
CA MET A 43 -6.78 0.46 2.75
C MET A 43 -7.86 -0.35 3.44
N GLY A 44 -7.45 -1.40 4.14
CA GLY A 44 -8.32 -2.11 5.05
C GLY A 44 -8.51 -1.32 6.36
N ARG A 45 -9.55 -1.67 7.13
CA ARG A 45 -9.87 -0.98 8.38
C ARG A 45 -8.72 -1.00 9.39
N LYS A 46 -8.05 -2.14 9.57
CA LYS A 46 -6.94 -2.25 10.53
C LYS A 46 -5.78 -1.35 10.15
N THR A 47 -5.50 -1.19 8.87
CA THR A 47 -4.48 -0.25 8.40
C THR A 47 -4.87 1.17 8.74
N PHE A 48 -6.14 1.54 8.52
CA PHE A 48 -6.64 2.86 8.91
C PHE A 48 -6.48 3.09 10.42
N GLU A 49 -6.85 2.11 11.25
CA GLU A 49 -6.73 2.21 12.70
C GLU A 49 -5.28 2.36 13.17
N SER A 50 -4.31 1.91 12.38
CA SER A 50 -2.88 2.06 12.68
C SER A 50 -2.34 3.46 12.36
N LEU A 51 -3.09 4.28 11.61
CA LEU A 51 -2.67 5.64 11.27
C LEU A 51 -2.83 6.55 12.49
N PRO A 52 -1.77 7.27 12.91
CA PRO A 52 -1.82 8.04 14.16
C PRO A 52 -2.78 9.22 14.13
N ASN A 53 -3.02 9.82 12.97
CA ASN A 53 -3.81 11.03 12.83
C ASN A 53 -5.05 10.86 11.94
N GLY A 54 -5.51 9.62 11.72
CA GLY A 54 -6.68 9.34 10.90
C GLY A 54 -6.40 9.49 9.39
N ALA A 55 -7.39 9.96 8.64
CA ALA A 55 -7.28 10.10 7.19
C ALA A 55 -6.05 10.91 6.77
N LEU A 56 -5.34 10.42 5.76
CA LEU A 56 -4.14 11.08 5.27
C LEU A 56 -4.51 12.32 4.45
N PRO A 57 -3.89 13.48 4.74
CA PRO A 57 -4.26 14.73 4.08
C PRO A 57 -3.91 14.75 2.59
N ASN A 58 -4.67 15.54 1.83
CA ASN A 58 -4.46 15.75 0.39
C ASN A 58 -4.54 14.48 -0.45
N ARG A 59 -5.30 13.50 0.03
CA ARG A 59 -5.56 12.24 -0.66
C ARG A 59 -7.01 11.86 -0.48
N ARG A 60 -7.56 11.17 -1.46
CA ARG A 60 -8.88 10.57 -1.33
C ARG A 60 -8.71 9.25 -0.57
N ASN A 61 -9.21 9.19 0.66
CA ASN A 61 -9.07 8.03 1.52
C ASN A 61 -10.28 7.11 1.37
N ILE A 62 -10.04 5.88 0.94
CA ILE A 62 -11.05 4.83 0.84
C ILE A 62 -10.68 3.70 1.80
N VAL A 63 -11.61 3.34 2.68
CA VAL A 63 -11.42 2.27 3.67
C VAL A 63 -12.39 1.12 3.36
N ILE A 64 -11.87 -0.09 3.34
CA ILE A 64 -12.68 -1.30 3.19
C ILE A 64 -12.99 -1.81 4.57
N SER A 65 -14.28 -1.84 4.92
CA SER A 65 -14.75 -2.31 6.23
C SER A 65 -16.09 -3.02 6.08
N LYS A 66 -16.19 -4.18 6.68
CA LYS A 66 -17.43 -4.99 6.64
C LYS A 66 -18.61 -4.32 7.34
N THR A 67 -18.35 -3.40 8.26
CA THR A 67 -19.40 -2.78 9.08
C THR A 67 -20.06 -1.55 8.47
N ARG A 68 -19.55 -1.01 7.37
CA ARG A 68 -20.03 0.22 6.72
C ARG A 68 -20.15 1.43 7.66
N GLU A 69 -19.45 1.44 8.77
CA GLU A 69 -19.44 2.59 9.68
C GLU A 69 -18.77 3.79 9.01
N GLN A 70 -19.35 4.97 9.22
CA GLN A 70 -18.72 6.19 8.72
C GLN A 70 -17.40 6.46 9.45
N ILE A 71 -16.40 6.82 8.67
CA ILE A 71 -15.09 7.19 9.18
C ILE A 71 -14.79 8.61 8.69
N THR A 72 -14.53 9.52 9.61
CA THR A 72 -14.27 10.93 9.28
C THR A 72 -13.11 11.06 8.27
N GLY A 73 -13.38 11.76 7.18
CA GLY A 73 -12.40 12.00 6.12
C GLY A 73 -12.22 10.86 5.15
N CYS A 74 -13.00 9.79 5.28
CA CYS A 74 -12.90 8.60 4.43
C CYS A 74 -14.22 8.24 3.78
N GLU A 75 -14.13 7.60 2.61
CA GLU A 75 -15.23 6.85 2.03
C GLU A 75 -15.09 5.41 2.53
N VAL A 76 -16.20 4.75 2.84
CA VAL A 76 -16.19 3.38 3.36
C VAL A 76 -16.99 2.47 2.44
N TYR A 77 -16.36 1.37 2.03
CA TYR A 77 -16.99 0.34 1.22
C TYR A 77 -16.77 -1.02 1.86
N THR A 78 -17.62 -2.00 1.54
CA THR A 78 -17.55 -3.31 2.19
C THR A 78 -16.66 -4.31 1.48
N SER A 79 -16.24 -4.03 0.26
CA SER A 79 -15.37 -4.92 -0.52
C SER A 79 -14.37 -4.14 -1.36
N LEU A 80 -13.29 -4.81 -1.75
CA LEU A 80 -12.33 -4.26 -2.70
C LEU A 80 -13.01 -3.94 -4.03
N GLU A 81 -13.92 -4.79 -4.49
CA GLU A 81 -14.64 -4.59 -5.75
C GLU A 81 -15.43 -3.28 -5.74
N GLU A 82 -16.17 -3.01 -4.66
CA GLU A 82 -16.90 -1.75 -4.49
C GLU A 82 -15.94 -0.55 -4.50
N ALA A 83 -14.83 -0.67 -3.77
CA ALA A 83 -13.83 0.40 -3.69
C ALA A 83 -13.19 0.67 -5.06
N LEU A 84 -12.86 -0.37 -5.81
CA LEU A 84 -12.28 -0.23 -7.14
C LEU A 84 -13.24 0.39 -8.14
N ALA A 85 -14.53 0.08 -8.04
CA ALA A 85 -15.54 0.73 -8.85
C ALA A 85 -15.69 2.21 -8.48
N ALA A 86 -15.76 2.50 -7.18
CA ALA A 86 -15.94 3.85 -6.66
C ALA A 86 -14.76 4.79 -6.98
N ARG A 87 -13.54 4.27 -7.05
CA ARG A 87 -12.35 5.08 -7.35
C ARG A 87 -12.42 5.80 -8.69
N LYS A 88 -13.17 5.25 -9.62
CA LYS A 88 -13.31 5.82 -10.98
C LYS A 88 -14.33 6.95 -11.03
N GLU A 89 -15.11 7.11 -9.99
CA GLU A 89 -16.17 8.11 -9.90
C GLU A 89 -15.74 9.31 -9.08
N GLU A 90 -16.22 10.47 -9.44
CA GLU A 90 -16.05 11.68 -8.64
C GLU A 90 -17.15 11.72 -7.58
N VAL A 91 -16.77 12.00 -6.33
CA VAL A 91 -17.70 12.11 -5.21
C VAL A 91 -17.48 13.44 -4.50
N GLY A 92 -18.44 14.34 -4.60
CA GLY A 92 -18.31 15.68 -4.05
C GLY A 92 -17.13 16.43 -4.67
N ASN A 93 -16.18 16.87 -3.82
CA ASN A 93 -14.96 17.52 -4.28
C ASN A 93 -13.80 16.53 -4.54
N LYS A 94 -14.08 15.23 -4.46
CA LYS A 94 -13.07 14.18 -4.62
C LYS A 94 -13.10 13.66 -6.04
N LYS A 95 -12.03 13.91 -6.76
CA LYS A 95 -11.89 13.54 -8.16
C LYS A 95 -11.23 12.18 -8.33
N ALA A 96 -11.58 11.51 -9.41
CA ALA A 96 -10.81 10.35 -9.84
C ALA A 96 -9.39 10.80 -10.20
N SER A 97 -8.39 10.02 -9.77
CA SER A 97 -6.99 10.28 -10.10
C SER A 97 -6.48 9.26 -11.12
N ASP A 98 -5.39 9.60 -11.84
CA ASP A 98 -4.80 8.71 -12.82
C ASP A 98 -4.23 7.44 -12.19
N GLU A 99 -3.84 7.53 -10.94
CA GLU A 99 -3.26 6.43 -10.20
C GLU A 99 -3.94 6.27 -8.85
N CYS A 100 -4.25 5.02 -8.49
CA CYS A 100 -4.84 4.65 -7.21
C CYS A 100 -3.89 3.69 -6.51
N PHE A 101 -3.65 3.89 -5.22
CA PHE A 101 -2.69 3.12 -4.44
C PHE A 101 -3.37 2.24 -3.39
N ILE A 102 -3.06 0.96 -3.42
CA ILE A 102 -3.40 0.03 -2.34
C ILE A 102 -2.29 0.12 -1.30
N ILE A 103 -2.63 0.48 -0.07
CA ILE A 103 -1.63 0.73 0.98
C ILE A 103 -1.63 -0.29 2.13
N GLY A 104 -2.47 -1.32 2.04
CA GLY A 104 -2.48 -2.43 3.00
C GLY A 104 -3.86 -2.70 3.59
N GLY A 105 -4.01 -3.70 4.46
CA GLY A 105 -2.95 -4.61 4.88
C GLY A 105 -2.83 -5.87 4.04
N ALA A 106 -2.33 -6.92 4.66
CA ALA A 106 -2.01 -8.17 3.96
C ALA A 106 -3.18 -8.74 3.14
N SER A 107 -4.38 -8.79 3.72
CA SER A 107 -5.58 -9.28 3.03
C SER A 107 -5.92 -8.44 1.79
N ILE A 108 -5.79 -7.11 1.91
CA ILE A 108 -6.10 -6.22 0.78
C ILE A 108 -5.02 -6.32 -0.30
N TYR A 109 -3.76 -6.45 0.08
CA TYR A 109 -2.68 -6.70 -0.88
C TYR A 109 -2.93 -7.98 -1.67
N GLU A 110 -3.29 -9.06 -0.97
CA GLU A 110 -3.58 -10.35 -1.60
C GLU A 110 -4.73 -10.25 -2.60
N GLN A 111 -5.82 -9.60 -2.21
CA GLN A 111 -6.99 -9.42 -3.08
C GLN A 111 -6.69 -8.50 -4.28
N ALA A 112 -5.87 -7.48 -4.09
CA ALA A 112 -5.59 -6.48 -5.12
C ALA A 112 -4.53 -6.91 -6.12
N LEU A 113 -3.61 -7.80 -5.74
CA LEU A 113 -2.48 -8.17 -6.58
C LEU A 113 -2.87 -8.66 -7.99
N PRO A 114 -3.92 -9.49 -8.16
CA PRO A 114 -4.34 -9.89 -9.51
C PRO A 114 -4.79 -8.75 -10.42
N PHE A 115 -5.23 -7.63 -9.84
CA PHE A 115 -5.75 -6.48 -10.58
C PHE A 115 -4.73 -5.34 -10.71
N ALA A 116 -3.61 -5.42 -10.01
CA ALA A 116 -2.63 -4.34 -9.98
C ALA A 116 -1.82 -4.28 -11.26
N ASP A 117 -1.52 -3.06 -11.68
CA ASP A 117 -0.70 -2.78 -12.86
C ASP A 117 0.76 -2.53 -12.50
N LYS A 118 1.00 -2.06 -11.27
CA LYS A 118 2.31 -1.59 -10.83
C LYS A 118 2.52 -1.86 -9.35
N LEU A 119 3.75 -2.20 -8.98
CA LEU A 119 4.15 -2.36 -7.59
C LEU A 119 5.28 -1.39 -7.27
N TYR A 120 5.14 -0.66 -6.15
CA TYR A 120 6.21 0.10 -5.54
C TYR A 120 6.59 -0.62 -4.25
N LEU A 121 7.72 -1.29 -4.24
CA LEU A 121 8.16 -2.07 -3.09
C LEU A 121 9.42 -1.47 -2.48
N THR A 122 9.44 -1.41 -1.16
CA THR A 122 10.65 -1.18 -0.41
C THR A 122 11.06 -2.51 0.18
N ILE A 123 12.19 -3.04 -0.28
CA ILE A 123 12.69 -4.35 0.13
C ILE A 123 13.76 -4.14 1.19
N VAL A 124 13.47 -4.52 2.43
CA VAL A 124 14.39 -4.36 3.56
C VAL A 124 15.19 -5.65 3.74
N GLU A 125 16.53 -5.52 3.84
CA GLU A 125 17.40 -6.69 3.92
C GLU A 125 17.51 -7.31 5.32
N LYS A 126 16.79 -6.78 6.29
CA LYS A 126 16.74 -7.32 7.65
C LYS A 126 15.41 -8.03 7.88
N GLU A 127 15.44 -9.33 8.19
CA GLU A 127 14.26 -10.05 8.60
C GLU A 127 13.91 -9.72 10.05
N PRO A 128 12.62 -9.54 10.37
CA PRO A 128 12.21 -9.26 11.74
C PRO A 128 12.26 -10.55 12.59
N GLU A 129 12.43 -10.40 13.91
CA GLU A 129 12.31 -11.54 14.82
C GLU A 129 10.88 -12.07 14.89
N HIS A 130 9.92 -11.18 14.80
CA HIS A 130 8.49 -11.50 14.85
C HIS A 130 7.74 -10.79 13.74
N ALA A 131 6.90 -11.54 13.05
CA ALA A 131 5.97 -11.01 12.05
C ALA A 131 4.74 -11.89 12.01
N ASP A 132 3.57 -11.29 11.81
CA ASP A 132 2.31 -12.01 11.69
C ASP A 132 1.57 -11.73 10.39
N THR A 133 2.03 -10.76 9.63
CA THR A 133 1.44 -10.43 8.33
C THR A 133 2.51 -10.34 7.26
N PHE A 134 2.17 -10.85 6.06
CA PHE A 134 3.12 -11.01 4.97
C PHE A 134 2.50 -10.55 3.66
N PHE A 135 3.36 -10.03 2.79
CA PHE A 135 2.97 -9.70 1.43
C PHE A 135 2.85 -10.99 0.61
N PRO A 136 1.89 -11.08 -0.33
CA PRO A 136 1.75 -12.28 -1.17
C PRO A 136 2.98 -12.53 -2.05
N GLU A 137 3.13 -13.76 -2.50
CA GLU A 137 4.21 -14.11 -3.41
C GLU A 137 4.09 -13.33 -4.72
N ILE A 138 5.23 -12.87 -5.22
CA ILE A 138 5.32 -12.13 -6.47
C ILE A 138 5.95 -13.05 -7.52
N ASN A 139 5.16 -13.41 -8.52
CA ASN A 139 5.63 -14.29 -9.58
C ASN A 139 6.49 -13.51 -10.59
N PRO A 140 7.79 -13.81 -10.72
CA PRO A 140 8.66 -13.11 -11.67
C PRO A 140 8.23 -13.25 -13.12
N ALA A 141 7.44 -14.27 -13.45
CA ALA A 141 6.89 -14.43 -14.80
C ALA A 141 5.81 -13.39 -15.11
N GLU A 142 5.17 -12.83 -14.10
CA GLU A 142 4.10 -11.84 -14.26
C GLU A 142 4.57 -10.39 -14.08
N TRP A 143 5.72 -10.19 -13.47
CA TRP A 143 6.21 -8.86 -13.08
C TRP A 143 7.62 -8.58 -13.58
N GLU A 144 7.83 -7.37 -14.08
CA GLU A 144 9.12 -6.89 -14.56
C GLU A 144 9.62 -5.75 -13.66
N VAL A 145 10.84 -5.88 -13.17
CA VAL A 145 11.51 -4.80 -12.43
C VAL A 145 11.96 -3.73 -13.43
N THR A 146 11.44 -2.52 -13.30
CA THR A 146 11.77 -1.41 -14.19
C THR A 146 12.68 -0.38 -13.55
N GLU A 147 12.66 -0.30 -12.21
CA GLU A 147 13.53 0.60 -11.46
C GLU A 147 14.03 -0.09 -10.21
N LYS A 148 15.29 0.17 -9.87
CA LYS A 148 15.92 -0.38 -8.68
C LYS A 148 16.90 0.66 -8.11
N GLU A 149 16.67 1.05 -6.85
CA GLU A 149 17.52 2.00 -6.16
C GLU A 149 17.91 1.45 -4.79
N MET A 150 19.19 1.14 -4.63
CA MET A 150 19.72 0.61 -3.36
C MET A 150 20.05 1.77 -2.43
N ARG A 151 19.65 1.63 -1.16
CA ARG A 151 19.88 2.63 -0.12
C ARG A 151 20.33 2.01 1.18
N ASN A 152 20.91 2.85 2.06
CA ASN A 152 21.21 2.49 3.44
C ASN A 152 20.89 3.72 4.29
N GLU A 153 20.05 3.54 5.31
CA GLU A 153 19.67 4.60 6.22
C GLU A 153 19.78 4.10 7.66
N ASN A 154 20.61 4.78 8.45
CA ASN A 154 20.88 4.40 9.84
C ASN A 154 21.36 2.95 9.99
N GLY A 155 22.17 2.48 9.05
CA GLY A 155 22.69 1.11 9.07
C GLY A 155 21.71 0.05 8.57
N LEU A 156 20.54 0.43 8.10
CA LEU A 156 19.56 -0.50 7.54
C LEU A 156 19.59 -0.44 6.00
N PRO A 157 20.07 -1.51 5.33
CA PRO A 157 20.05 -1.55 3.87
C PRO A 157 18.66 -1.91 3.35
N PHE A 158 18.22 -1.21 2.33
CA PHE A 158 16.97 -1.48 1.66
C PHE A 158 17.05 -1.03 0.20
N THR A 159 16.08 -1.49 -0.59
CA THR A 159 16.03 -1.18 -2.03
C THR A 159 14.62 -0.74 -2.40
N PHE A 160 14.51 0.38 -3.10
CA PHE A 160 13.27 0.77 -3.76
C PHE A 160 13.18 0.05 -5.09
N LEU A 161 12.13 -0.76 -5.27
CA LEU A 161 11.84 -1.46 -6.53
C LEU A 161 10.54 -0.94 -7.12
N THR A 162 10.53 -0.73 -8.42
CA THR A 162 9.31 -0.50 -9.18
C THR A 162 9.14 -1.66 -10.14
N LEU A 163 7.97 -2.28 -10.13
CA LEU A 163 7.65 -3.39 -11.01
C LEU A 163 6.39 -3.07 -11.79
N TYR A 164 6.39 -3.45 -13.06
CA TYR A 164 5.21 -3.39 -13.91
C TYR A 164 4.76 -4.79 -14.27
N ARG A 165 3.43 -4.96 -14.41
CA ARG A 165 2.90 -6.23 -14.88
C ARG A 165 3.36 -6.48 -16.30
N ARG A 166 3.85 -7.69 -16.58
CA ARG A 166 4.21 -8.12 -17.93
C ARG A 166 2.96 -8.26 -18.79
N GLN A 167 3.08 -7.89 -20.03
CA GLN A 167 2.02 -8.04 -21.01
C GLN A 167 2.18 -9.33 -21.81
#